data_773f8f776289a374f6d88237a97388b5
#
_entry.id   773f8f776289a374f6d88237a97388b5
#
_cell.length_a   1.000
_cell.length_b   1.000
_cell.length_c   1.000
_cell.angle_alpha   90.00
_cell.angle_beta   90.00
_cell.angle_gamma   90.00
#
_symmetry.space_group_name_H-M   'P 1'
#
loop_
_entity.id
_entity.type
_entity.pdbx_description
1 polymer ?
#
loop_
_entity_poly.entity_id
_entity_poly.type
_entity_poly.pdbx_seq_one_letter_code
_entity_poly.pdbx_strand_id
1 'polypeptide(L)'
;MGARGPKPLPSNVHLLRGNPSKKPISDLVDGFQPEVEIPNCPRHLLPEARKEWRRITPELERYGLISKLDRSALALYCQAWARWVWAEEQLQRAQAQAQAAMAIAAAEGKPYEGGDGITVQTPNGHMTYSPHWVISNKAMEQVNKYLASFGLDPASRSKVAPSAVRQRDMFEDDEGGATPGGFNDL
;
A
#
# COMPACT_ATOMS: atom_id res chain seq x y z
N MET A 1 -9.27 -9.58 25.26
CA MET A 1 -9.12 -8.30 25.97
C MET A 1 -8.28 -7.38 25.09
N GLY A 2 -8.83 -6.25 24.61
CA GLY A 2 -8.05 -5.27 23.83
C GLY A 2 -7.11 -4.48 24.76
N ALA A 3 -5.86 -4.34 24.37
CA ALA A 3 -4.91 -3.50 25.08
C ALA A 3 -5.41 -2.05 25.04
N ARG A 4 -5.67 -1.46 26.21
CA ARG A 4 -6.01 -0.04 26.36
C ARG A 4 -4.72 0.78 26.28
N GLY A 5 -4.64 1.69 25.37
CA GLY A 5 -3.52 2.65 25.23
C GLY A 5 -3.07 2.85 23.79
N PRO A 6 -2.25 3.87 23.53
CA PRO A 6 -1.63 4.07 22.20
C PRO A 6 -0.73 2.88 21.87
N LYS A 7 -0.68 2.51 20.60
CA LYS A 7 0.22 1.44 20.13
C LYS A 7 1.65 1.75 20.54
N PRO A 8 2.45 0.74 20.97
CA PRO A 8 3.84 0.96 21.35
C PRO A 8 4.62 1.54 20.18
N LEU A 9 5.51 2.47 20.49
CA LEU A 9 6.40 3.05 19.49
C LEU A 9 7.42 2.00 19.03
N PRO A 10 7.86 2.07 17.75
CA PRO A 10 8.94 1.22 17.26
C PRO A 10 10.22 1.37 18.10
N SER A 11 10.99 0.28 18.23
CA SER A 11 12.16 0.20 19.09
C SER A 11 13.22 1.26 18.77
N ASN A 12 13.46 1.54 17.48
CA ASN A 12 14.36 2.59 17.03
C ASN A 12 13.94 4.00 17.50
N VAL A 13 12.64 4.28 17.56
CA VAL A 13 12.14 5.56 18.09
C VAL A 13 12.34 5.67 19.60
N HIS A 14 12.24 4.56 20.34
CA HIS A 14 12.58 4.52 21.77
C HIS A 14 14.06 4.83 22.00
N LEU A 15 14.96 4.25 21.19
CA LEU A 15 16.40 4.51 21.26
C LEU A 15 16.74 5.96 20.94
N LEU A 16 16.19 6.52 19.85
CA LEU A 16 16.41 7.91 19.44
C LEU A 16 15.89 8.93 20.47
N ARG A 17 14.87 8.59 21.25
CA ARG A 17 14.32 9.43 22.32
C ARG A 17 15.04 9.23 23.67
N GLY A 18 16.17 8.51 23.71
CA GLY A 18 16.91 8.25 24.92
C GLY A 18 16.27 7.24 25.88
N ASN A 19 15.39 6.36 25.33
CA ASN A 19 14.76 5.28 26.08
C ASN A 19 14.08 5.74 27.41
N PRO A 20 13.12 6.67 27.37
CA PRO A 20 12.51 7.26 28.57
C PRO A 20 11.81 6.24 29.46
N SER A 21 11.40 5.09 28.90
CA SER A 21 10.78 3.99 29.64
C SER A 21 11.80 3.01 30.26
N LYS A 22 13.11 3.27 30.14
CA LYS A 22 14.21 2.42 30.67
C LYS A 22 14.06 0.93 30.34
N LYS A 23 13.56 0.61 29.14
CA LYS A 23 13.48 -0.78 28.68
C LYS A 23 14.88 -1.31 28.43
N PRO A 24 15.16 -2.61 28.67
CA PRO A 24 16.42 -3.22 28.30
C PRO A 24 16.72 -2.98 26.82
N ILE A 25 17.94 -2.60 26.50
CA ILE A 25 18.35 -2.32 25.11
C ILE A 25 18.22 -3.58 24.25
N SER A 26 18.48 -4.77 24.81
CA SER A 26 18.20 -6.05 24.16
C SER A 26 16.77 -6.16 23.65
N ASP A 27 15.79 -5.82 24.47
CA ASP A 27 14.36 -5.89 24.10
C ASP A 27 13.98 -4.87 23.03
N LEU A 28 14.80 -3.85 22.83
CA LEU A 28 14.63 -2.82 21.83
C LEU A 28 15.34 -3.13 20.51
N VAL A 29 16.44 -3.88 20.56
CA VAL A 29 17.28 -4.23 19.39
C VAL A 29 16.88 -5.59 18.82
N ASP A 30 16.54 -6.56 19.70
CA ASP A 30 16.19 -7.93 19.30
C ASP A 30 14.71 -8.12 18.92
N GLY A 31 14.04 -7.05 18.45
CA GLY A 31 12.69 -7.18 17.89
C GLY A 31 12.68 -8.24 16.79
N PHE A 32 11.66 -9.13 16.80
CA PHE A 32 11.47 -10.12 15.74
C PHE A 32 11.53 -9.44 14.36
N GLN A 33 12.55 -9.77 13.60
CA GLN A 33 12.75 -9.28 12.23
C GLN A 33 12.67 -10.48 11.28
N PRO A 34 11.57 -10.63 10.54
CA PRO A 34 11.44 -11.69 9.56
C PRO A 34 12.43 -11.47 8.42
N GLU A 35 12.96 -12.57 7.89
CA GLU A 35 13.80 -12.54 6.70
C GLU A 35 13.07 -11.91 5.51
N VAL A 36 13.79 -11.08 4.76
CA VAL A 36 13.27 -10.43 3.55
C VAL A 36 13.17 -11.47 2.45
N GLU A 37 11.96 -11.81 2.08
CA GLU A 37 11.71 -12.79 1.03
C GLU A 37 10.35 -12.54 0.38
N ILE A 38 10.30 -12.62 -0.96
CA ILE A 38 9.06 -12.51 -1.72
C ILE A 38 8.18 -13.75 -1.48
N PRO A 39 6.98 -13.60 -0.91
CA PRO A 39 6.07 -14.71 -0.76
C PRO A 39 5.48 -15.19 -2.09
N ASN A 40 5.09 -16.45 -2.15
CA ASN A 40 4.42 -17.01 -3.33
C ASN A 40 3.07 -16.38 -3.58
N CYS A 41 2.82 -15.95 -4.82
CA CYS A 41 1.55 -15.35 -5.23
C CYS A 41 0.37 -16.35 -5.06
N PRO A 42 -0.70 -15.99 -4.35
CA PRO A 42 -1.87 -16.85 -4.20
C PRO A 42 -2.59 -17.12 -5.52
N ARG A 43 -3.01 -18.38 -5.74
CA ARG A 43 -3.66 -18.79 -6.99
C ARG A 43 -5.04 -18.17 -7.23
N HIS A 44 -5.74 -17.78 -6.15
CA HIS A 44 -7.10 -17.23 -6.22
C HIS A 44 -7.16 -15.75 -6.61
N LEU A 45 -6.02 -15.07 -6.73
CA LEU A 45 -6.01 -13.66 -7.12
C LEU A 45 -6.49 -13.47 -8.55
N LEU A 46 -7.24 -12.38 -8.78
CA LEU A 46 -7.65 -11.95 -10.12
C LEU A 46 -6.42 -11.66 -11.00
N PRO A 47 -6.55 -11.76 -12.33
CA PRO A 47 -5.42 -11.48 -13.24
C PRO A 47 -4.77 -10.12 -12.99
N GLU A 48 -5.57 -9.06 -12.78
CA GLU A 48 -5.07 -7.72 -12.49
C GLU A 48 -4.36 -7.65 -11.12
N ALA A 49 -4.88 -8.34 -10.12
CA ALA A 49 -4.22 -8.46 -8.81
C ALA A 49 -2.86 -9.16 -8.91
N ARG A 50 -2.71 -10.16 -9.80
CA ARG A 50 -1.41 -10.82 -10.04
C ARG A 50 -0.43 -9.92 -10.78
N LYS A 51 -0.90 -8.99 -11.63
CA LYS A 51 -0.04 -7.99 -12.26
C LYS A 51 0.50 -7.04 -11.21
N GLU A 52 -0.38 -6.53 -10.34
CA GLU A 52 0.01 -5.65 -9.24
C GLU A 52 0.97 -6.35 -8.26
N TRP A 53 0.72 -7.63 -7.93
CA TRP A 53 1.64 -8.44 -7.14
C TRP A 53 3.05 -8.45 -7.73
N ARG A 54 3.18 -8.75 -9.03
CA ARG A 54 4.47 -8.79 -9.72
C ARG A 54 5.14 -7.43 -9.83
N ARG A 55 4.36 -6.36 -9.85
CA ARG A 55 4.87 -4.99 -9.89
C ARG A 55 5.44 -4.56 -8.54
N ILE A 56 4.74 -4.85 -7.45
CA ILE A 56 5.06 -4.28 -6.13
C ILE A 56 6.06 -5.12 -5.33
N THR A 57 6.08 -6.46 -5.49
CA THR A 57 6.93 -7.34 -4.69
C THR A 57 8.43 -7.07 -4.83
N PRO A 58 8.99 -6.83 -6.03
CA PRO A 58 10.41 -6.51 -6.17
C PRO A 58 10.78 -5.18 -5.49
N GLU A 59 9.89 -4.20 -5.51
CA GLU A 59 10.13 -2.92 -4.84
C GLU A 59 10.11 -3.09 -3.31
N LEU A 60 9.15 -3.85 -2.78
CA LEU A 60 9.08 -4.13 -1.35
C LEU A 60 10.30 -4.93 -0.86
N GLU A 61 10.77 -5.90 -1.64
CA GLU A 61 11.99 -6.66 -1.36
C GLU A 61 13.22 -5.76 -1.36
N ARG A 62 13.38 -4.93 -2.40
CA ARG A 62 14.49 -3.98 -2.53
C ARG A 62 14.63 -3.06 -1.32
N TYR A 63 13.50 -2.66 -0.71
CA TYR A 63 13.50 -1.80 0.47
C TYR A 63 13.41 -2.57 1.79
N GLY A 64 13.46 -3.91 1.76
CA GLY A 64 13.38 -4.73 2.97
C GLY A 64 12.03 -4.65 3.69
N LEU A 65 10.95 -4.40 2.96
CA LEU A 65 9.62 -4.14 3.49
C LEU A 65 8.66 -5.34 3.34
N ILE A 66 9.16 -6.50 2.96
CA ILE A 66 8.35 -7.70 2.74
C ILE A 66 9.03 -8.94 3.31
N SER A 67 8.20 -9.84 3.81
CA SER A 67 8.59 -11.16 4.27
C SER A 67 7.55 -12.20 3.84
N LYS A 68 7.86 -13.49 4.02
CA LYS A 68 6.88 -14.57 3.81
C LYS A 68 5.59 -14.41 4.63
N LEU A 69 5.68 -13.75 5.80
CA LEU A 69 4.54 -13.54 6.68
C LEU A 69 3.51 -12.55 6.09
N ASP A 70 3.96 -11.65 5.22
CA ASP A 70 3.12 -10.59 4.66
C ASP A 70 2.24 -11.05 3.49
N ARG A 71 2.35 -12.33 3.12
CA ARG A 71 1.63 -12.94 1.99
C ARG A 71 0.14 -12.61 1.97
N SER A 72 -0.53 -12.74 3.12
CA SER A 72 -1.98 -12.51 3.20
C SER A 72 -2.35 -11.04 3.09
N ALA A 73 -1.61 -10.16 3.77
CA ALA A 73 -1.83 -8.72 3.71
C ALA A 73 -1.61 -8.18 2.30
N LEU A 74 -0.53 -8.62 1.63
CA LEU A 74 -0.23 -8.25 0.26
C LEU A 74 -1.28 -8.77 -0.73
N ALA A 75 -1.80 -10.01 -0.52
CA ALA A 75 -2.87 -10.55 -1.34
C ALA A 75 -4.16 -9.72 -1.23
N LEU A 76 -4.52 -9.27 -0.04
CA LEU A 76 -5.66 -8.39 0.19
C LEU A 76 -5.48 -7.03 -0.49
N TYR A 77 -4.28 -6.44 -0.39
CA TYR A 77 -3.92 -5.20 -1.11
C TYR A 77 -4.12 -5.36 -2.62
N CYS A 78 -3.47 -6.36 -3.23
CA CYS A 78 -3.54 -6.59 -4.67
C CYS A 78 -4.97 -6.87 -5.14
N GLN A 79 -5.75 -7.59 -4.35
CA GLN A 79 -7.14 -7.88 -4.67
C GLN A 79 -8.04 -6.62 -4.57
N ALA A 80 -7.79 -5.74 -3.59
CA ALA A 80 -8.47 -4.46 -3.49
C ALA A 80 -8.11 -3.55 -4.67
N TRP A 81 -6.83 -3.49 -5.05
CA TRP A 81 -6.34 -2.79 -6.24
C TRP A 81 -7.07 -3.25 -7.50
N ALA A 82 -7.14 -4.57 -7.76
CA ALA A 82 -7.82 -5.11 -8.93
C ALA A 82 -9.31 -4.76 -8.97
N ARG A 83 -9.99 -4.73 -7.83
CA ARG A 83 -11.39 -4.31 -7.74
C ARG A 83 -11.55 -2.83 -8.03
N TRP A 84 -10.65 -2.00 -7.55
CA TRP A 84 -10.64 -0.57 -7.84
C TRP A 84 -10.47 -0.32 -9.32
N VAL A 85 -9.45 -0.89 -9.95
CA VAL A 85 -9.20 -0.77 -11.41
C VAL A 85 -10.42 -1.20 -12.21
N TRP A 86 -10.98 -2.38 -11.90
CA TRP A 86 -12.18 -2.88 -12.57
C TRP A 86 -13.37 -1.93 -12.42
N ALA A 87 -13.61 -1.40 -11.23
CA ALA A 87 -14.73 -0.50 -10.99
C ALA A 87 -14.56 0.84 -11.74
N GLU A 88 -13.34 1.39 -11.79
CA GLU A 88 -13.03 2.60 -12.56
C GLU A 88 -13.25 2.37 -14.06
N GLU A 89 -12.83 1.23 -14.61
CA GLU A 89 -13.10 0.88 -16.00
C GLU A 89 -14.60 0.80 -16.32
N GLN A 90 -15.40 0.22 -15.40
CA GLN A 90 -16.86 0.18 -15.59
C GLN A 90 -17.48 1.58 -15.52
N LEU A 91 -17.02 2.43 -14.62
CA LEU A 91 -17.47 3.82 -14.52
C LEU A 91 -17.15 4.60 -15.80
N GLN A 92 -15.92 4.50 -16.31
CA GLN A 92 -15.53 5.15 -17.56
C GLN A 92 -16.41 4.71 -18.74
N ARG A 93 -16.69 3.40 -18.83
CA ARG A 93 -17.60 2.87 -19.87
C ARG A 93 -19.02 3.41 -19.73
N ALA A 94 -19.53 3.44 -18.49
CA ALA A 94 -20.89 3.97 -18.23
C ALA A 94 -20.98 5.46 -18.54
N GLN A 95 -19.96 6.25 -18.19
CA GLN A 95 -19.91 7.67 -18.52
C GLN A 95 -19.85 7.91 -20.04
N ALA A 96 -19.04 7.15 -20.77
CA ALA A 96 -18.95 7.24 -22.22
C ALA A 96 -20.31 6.89 -22.88
N GLN A 97 -20.99 5.87 -22.39
CA GLN A 97 -22.34 5.50 -22.87
C GLN A 97 -23.36 6.61 -22.57
N ALA A 98 -23.34 7.18 -21.37
CA ALA A 98 -24.23 8.29 -21.01
C ALA A 98 -24.00 9.51 -21.89
N GLN A 99 -22.73 9.89 -22.13
CA GLN A 99 -22.39 11.00 -23.01
C GLN A 99 -22.88 10.77 -24.47
N ALA A 100 -22.70 9.55 -24.98
CA ALA A 100 -23.22 9.21 -26.31
C ALA A 100 -24.75 9.29 -26.38
N ALA A 101 -25.45 8.80 -25.34
CA ALA A 101 -26.91 8.88 -25.27
C ALA A 101 -27.43 10.33 -25.14
N MET A 102 -26.73 11.18 -24.37
CA MET A 102 -27.01 12.61 -24.28
C MET A 102 -26.87 13.31 -25.63
N ALA A 103 -25.82 12.99 -26.38
CA ALA A 103 -25.59 13.57 -27.72
C ALA A 103 -26.70 13.17 -28.71
N ILE A 104 -27.14 11.92 -28.67
CA ILE A 104 -28.25 11.45 -29.50
C ILE A 104 -29.56 12.15 -29.12
N ALA A 105 -29.90 12.23 -27.84
CA ALA A 105 -31.08 12.91 -27.36
C ALA A 105 -31.10 14.38 -27.76
N ALA A 106 -29.96 15.07 -27.66
CA ALA A 106 -29.80 16.45 -28.09
C ALA A 106 -30.01 16.62 -29.61
N ALA A 107 -29.47 15.70 -30.42
CA ALA A 107 -29.69 15.71 -31.88
C ALA A 107 -31.15 15.49 -32.27
N GLU A 108 -31.89 14.72 -31.48
CA GLU A 108 -33.34 14.45 -31.68
C GLU A 108 -34.25 15.53 -31.03
N GLY A 109 -33.66 16.52 -30.34
CA GLY A 109 -34.42 17.55 -29.61
C GLY A 109 -35.21 17.00 -28.41
N LYS A 110 -34.81 15.85 -27.85
CA LYS A 110 -35.45 15.19 -26.72
C LYS A 110 -34.70 15.42 -25.43
N PRO A 111 -35.39 15.52 -24.28
CA PRO A 111 -34.69 15.55 -22.99
C PRO A 111 -34.02 14.20 -22.72
N TYR A 112 -32.83 14.23 -22.11
CA TYR A 112 -32.16 13.03 -21.62
C TYR A 112 -32.57 12.80 -20.15
N GLU A 113 -33.18 11.64 -19.87
CA GLU A 113 -33.66 11.28 -18.54
C GLU A 113 -32.76 10.24 -17.82
N GLY A 114 -31.64 9.85 -18.42
CA GLY A 114 -30.72 8.88 -17.87
C GLY A 114 -29.74 9.47 -16.84
N GLY A 115 -28.96 8.64 -16.20
CA GLY A 115 -27.85 9.04 -15.34
C GLY A 115 -26.59 9.42 -16.14
N ASP A 116 -25.62 10.03 -15.48
CA ASP A 116 -24.34 10.47 -16.06
C ASP A 116 -23.26 9.37 -16.06
N GLY A 117 -23.61 8.13 -15.63
CA GLY A 117 -22.70 7.02 -15.46
C GLY A 117 -22.14 6.89 -14.04
N ILE A 118 -22.05 7.99 -13.27
CA ILE A 118 -21.79 7.95 -11.82
C ILE A 118 -23.08 7.72 -11.07
N THR A 119 -24.15 8.36 -11.52
CA THR A 119 -25.51 8.16 -11.03
C THR A 119 -26.31 7.32 -12.02
N VAL A 120 -27.23 6.57 -11.50
CA VAL A 120 -28.18 5.75 -12.26
C VAL A 120 -29.59 5.98 -11.74
N GLN A 121 -30.56 5.96 -12.65
CA GLN A 121 -31.98 6.04 -12.28
C GLN A 121 -32.50 4.67 -11.93
N THR A 122 -33.13 4.55 -10.77
CA THR A 122 -33.82 3.34 -10.36
C THR A 122 -35.13 3.18 -11.13
N PRO A 123 -35.74 1.96 -11.19
CA PRO A 123 -37.05 1.76 -11.84
C PRO A 123 -38.15 2.68 -11.31
N ASN A 124 -38.03 3.18 -10.10
CA ASN A 124 -38.98 4.10 -9.47
C ASN A 124 -38.68 5.58 -9.77
N GLY A 125 -37.77 5.88 -10.70
CA GLY A 125 -37.38 7.26 -11.07
C GLY A 125 -36.44 7.95 -10.13
N HIS A 126 -35.97 7.30 -9.05
CA HIS A 126 -35.05 7.90 -8.08
C HIS A 126 -33.60 7.81 -8.57
N MET A 127 -32.86 8.90 -8.43
CA MET A 127 -31.42 8.94 -8.76
C MET A 127 -30.59 8.41 -7.59
N THR A 128 -29.67 7.50 -7.85
CA THR A 128 -28.75 6.92 -6.86
C THR A 128 -27.35 6.75 -7.45
N TYR A 129 -26.35 6.56 -6.59
CA TYR A 129 -25.01 6.24 -7.07
C TYR A 129 -24.97 4.87 -7.74
N SER A 130 -24.19 4.78 -8.82
CA SER A 130 -23.90 3.54 -9.50
C SER A 130 -23.27 2.53 -8.54
N PRO A 131 -23.62 1.23 -8.62
CA PRO A 131 -22.92 0.19 -7.86
C PRO A 131 -21.40 0.20 -8.08
N HIS A 132 -20.96 0.54 -9.28
CA HIS A 132 -19.54 0.62 -9.61
C HIS A 132 -18.84 1.76 -8.85
N TRP A 133 -19.48 2.91 -8.69
CA TRP A 133 -18.99 4.01 -7.88
C TRP A 133 -18.84 3.61 -6.41
N VAL A 134 -19.80 2.89 -5.86
CA VAL A 134 -19.74 2.39 -4.47
C VAL A 134 -18.59 1.37 -4.30
N ILE A 135 -18.41 0.48 -5.29
CA ILE A 135 -17.33 -0.52 -5.27
C ILE A 135 -15.96 0.19 -5.36
N SER A 136 -15.82 1.16 -6.26
CA SER A 136 -14.58 1.94 -6.41
C SER A 136 -14.18 2.62 -5.09
N ASN A 137 -15.09 3.37 -4.47
CA ASN A 137 -14.79 4.06 -3.21
C ASN A 137 -14.39 3.10 -2.09
N LYS A 138 -15.12 1.99 -1.93
CA LYS A 138 -14.77 0.96 -0.92
C LYS A 138 -13.43 0.30 -1.19
N ALA A 139 -13.12 0.02 -2.45
CA ALA A 139 -11.84 -0.56 -2.84
C ALA A 139 -10.69 0.42 -2.60
N MET A 140 -10.88 1.70 -2.92
CA MET A 140 -9.93 2.80 -2.69
C MET A 140 -9.61 2.97 -1.20
N GLU A 141 -10.63 2.93 -0.33
CA GLU A 141 -10.43 2.96 1.12
C GLU A 141 -9.59 1.77 1.62
N GLN A 142 -9.84 0.57 1.07
CA GLN A 142 -9.06 -0.63 1.42
C GLN A 142 -7.61 -0.50 0.94
N VAL A 143 -7.40 -0.06 -0.29
CA VAL A 143 -6.06 0.20 -0.85
C VAL A 143 -5.30 1.18 0.05
N ASN A 144 -5.90 2.32 0.42
CA ASN A 144 -5.26 3.31 1.28
C ASN A 144 -4.82 2.74 2.65
N LYS A 145 -5.62 1.87 3.26
CA LYS A 145 -5.25 1.19 4.51
C LYS A 145 -4.02 0.32 4.35
N TYR A 146 -3.92 -0.43 3.25
CA TYR A 146 -2.79 -1.31 2.98
C TYR A 146 -1.54 -0.54 2.55
N LEU A 147 -1.68 0.56 1.78
CA LEU A 147 -0.56 1.44 1.45
C LEU A 147 0.15 1.94 2.72
N ALA A 148 -0.61 2.36 3.72
CA ALA A 148 -0.06 2.78 5.00
C ALA A 148 0.65 1.64 5.75
N SER A 149 0.12 0.40 5.68
CA SER A 149 0.70 -0.76 6.34
C SER A 149 2.06 -1.18 5.77
N PHE A 150 2.25 -1.04 4.46
CA PHE A 150 3.50 -1.37 3.77
C PHE A 150 4.46 -0.17 3.60
N GLY A 151 4.14 1.00 4.15
CA GLY A 151 4.95 2.20 3.98
C GLY A 151 4.99 2.71 2.54
N LEU A 152 3.99 2.40 1.74
CA LEU A 152 3.92 2.80 0.33
C LEU A 152 3.47 4.26 0.15
N ASP A 153 2.86 4.86 1.17
CA ASP A 153 2.59 6.29 1.18
C ASP A 153 3.72 7.09 1.87
N PRO A 154 3.95 8.35 1.50
CA PRO A 154 5.02 9.17 2.06
C PRO A 154 4.93 9.36 3.58
N ALA A 155 3.73 9.45 4.14
CA ALA A 155 3.50 9.69 5.57
C ALA A 155 3.77 8.46 6.44
N SER A 156 3.59 7.26 5.89
CA SER A 156 3.81 6.01 6.60
C SER A 156 5.25 5.49 6.51
N ARG A 157 6.03 5.93 5.51
CA ARG A 157 7.43 5.46 5.31
C ARG A 157 8.32 5.64 6.54
N SER A 158 8.16 6.74 7.26
CA SER A 158 8.92 6.99 8.49
C SER A 158 8.54 6.06 9.65
N LYS A 159 7.42 5.35 9.56
CA LYS A 159 6.89 4.47 10.60
C LYS A 159 7.18 2.99 10.34
N VAL A 160 7.50 2.65 9.10
CA VAL A 160 7.83 1.28 8.68
C VAL A 160 9.34 1.15 8.67
N ALA A 161 9.88 0.37 9.63
CA ALA A 161 11.31 0.10 9.70
C ALA A 161 11.67 -0.94 8.62
N PRO A 162 12.67 -0.69 7.76
CA PRO A 162 13.22 -1.72 6.90
C PRO A 162 13.86 -2.83 7.75
N SER A 163 13.83 -4.06 7.26
CA SER A 163 14.47 -5.19 7.94
C SER A 163 16.01 -4.99 8.03
N ALA A 164 16.60 -5.48 9.11
CA ALA A 164 18.00 -5.21 9.51
C ALA A 164 19.09 -5.62 8.50
N VAL A 165 18.77 -6.45 7.52
CA VAL A 165 19.73 -6.90 6.50
C VAL A 165 20.34 -5.73 5.72
N ARG A 166 19.63 -4.63 5.54
CA ARG A 166 20.13 -3.47 4.80
C ARG A 166 20.98 -2.49 5.63
N GLN A 167 20.91 -2.57 6.95
CA GLN A 167 21.79 -1.76 7.80
C GLN A 167 23.22 -2.30 7.87
N ARG A 168 23.44 -3.60 7.65
CA ARG A 168 24.78 -4.19 7.62
C ARG A 168 25.59 -3.76 6.40
N ASP A 169 24.99 -3.79 5.21
CA ASP A 169 25.70 -3.42 3.98
C ASP A 169 26.16 -1.95 3.93
N MET A 170 25.56 -1.08 4.74
CA MET A 170 25.94 0.34 4.76
C MET A 170 27.18 0.62 5.64
N PHE A 171 27.58 -0.34 6.47
CA PHE A 171 28.75 -0.23 7.37
C PHE A 171 29.84 -1.26 7.08
N GLU A 172 29.61 -2.26 6.22
CA GLU A 172 30.60 -3.30 5.87
C GLU A 172 31.57 -2.90 4.74
N ASP A 173 31.32 -1.81 4.01
CA ASP A 173 32.18 -1.36 2.89
C ASP A 173 33.37 -0.48 3.31
N ASP A 174 33.58 -0.21 4.62
CA ASP A 174 34.63 0.72 5.07
C ASP A 174 35.80 0.05 5.82
N GLU A 175 35.88 -1.29 5.86
CA GLU A 175 37.04 -2.00 6.45
C GLU A 175 38.10 -2.44 5.43
N GLY A 176 38.14 -1.79 4.28
CA GLY A 176 39.13 -2.07 3.23
C GLY A 176 39.95 -0.89 2.80
N GLY A 177 40.71 -0.24 3.70
CA GLY A 177 41.69 0.69 3.18
C GLY A 177 42.21 1.79 4.11
N ALA A 178 43.44 1.61 4.55
CA ALA A 178 44.34 2.60 5.09
C ALA A 178 44.50 2.63 6.63
N THR A 179 45.45 1.89 7.10
CA THR A 179 46.21 2.25 8.31
C THR A 179 46.74 3.67 8.19
N PRO A 180 46.40 4.61 9.08
CA PRO A 180 47.10 5.87 9.15
C PRO A 180 48.47 5.57 9.76
N GLY A 181 49.54 5.86 9.01
CA GLY A 181 50.90 5.84 9.50
C GLY A 181 51.03 6.68 10.75
N GLY A 182 51.70 6.14 11.75
CA GLY A 182 51.94 6.78 13.04
C GLY A 182 52.67 8.10 12.90
N PHE A 183 52.16 9.08 13.63
CA PHE A 183 52.73 10.39 13.85
C PHE A 183 53.87 10.26 14.88
N ASN A 184 54.99 9.64 14.49
CA ASN A 184 56.21 9.61 15.28
C ASN A 184 57.41 9.47 14.37
N ASP A 185 57.76 10.54 13.68
CA ASP A 185 59.10 10.80 13.14
C ASP A 185 59.22 12.30 12.80
N LEU A 186 59.46 13.09 13.84
CA LEU A 186 60.14 14.38 13.80
C LEU A 186 60.85 14.56 15.11
#